data_0ba90898b1553aa0ff9e216159606a27
#
_entry.id   0ba90898b1553aa0ff9e216159606a27
#
_cell.length_a   1.000
_cell.length_b   1.000
_cell.length_c   1.000
_cell.angle_alpha   90.00
_cell.angle_beta   90.00
_cell.angle_gamma   90.00
#
_symmetry.space_group_name_H-M   'P 1'
#
loop_
_entity.id
_entity.type
_entity.pdbx_description
1 polymer ?
#
loop_
_entity_poly.entity_id
_entity_poly.type
_entity_poly.pdbx_seq_one_letter_code
_entity_poly.pdbx_strand_id
1 'polypeptide(L)'
;PAVGAGAQSGEVDMVLKKTSNPGSELAGFLFRVVLTLAIELAVARVFGLTDEGQKKLILRVNLLTQVGLNLLLWGWYFFDGPLAAMVRLILAEIVVLVVESIIYLRKLRLEESRMKIVGYTILANLASVTLGFLFLN
;
A
#
# COMPACT_ATOMS: atom_id res chain seq x y z
N PRO A 1 50.65 -4.73 10.12
CA PRO A 1 49.70 -3.91 9.34
C PRO A 1 48.66 -4.73 8.59
N ALA A 2 48.11 -5.82 9.13
CA ALA A 2 47.03 -6.59 8.48
C ALA A 2 45.70 -6.57 9.25
N VAL A 3 45.42 -5.49 9.99
CA VAL A 3 44.27 -5.39 10.92
C VAL A 3 42.98 -4.88 10.27
N GLY A 4 43.01 -4.50 8.97
CA GLY A 4 41.87 -3.86 8.30
C GLY A 4 40.92 -4.77 7.53
N ALA A 5 41.32 -5.97 7.14
CA ALA A 5 40.54 -6.79 6.21
C ALA A 5 39.39 -7.61 6.87
N GLY A 6 39.53 -7.96 8.14
CA GLY A 6 38.54 -8.79 8.84
C GLY A 6 37.32 -8.03 9.33
N ALA A 7 37.46 -6.73 9.62
CA ALA A 7 36.34 -5.91 10.09
C ALA A 7 35.38 -5.50 8.95
N GLN A 8 35.90 -5.28 7.75
CA GLN A 8 35.09 -4.91 6.59
C GLN A 8 34.24 -6.05 6.06
N SER A 9 34.75 -7.27 6.07
CA SER A 9 33.95 -8.43 5.62
C SER A 9 32.79 -8.75 6.57
N GLY A 10 32.97 -8.61 7.88
CA GLY A 10 31.91 -8.81 8.86
C GLY A 10 30.81 -7.76 8.79
N GLU A 11 31.14 -6.52 8.47
CA GLU A 11 30.19 -5.42 8.33
C GLU A 11 29.39 -5.56 7.02
N VAL A 12 30.03 -5.95 5.92
CA VAL A 12 29.36 -6.25 4.64
C VAL A 12 28.42 -7.45 4.78
N ASP A 13 28.83 -8.50 5.48
CA ASP A 13 27.99 -9.68 5.73
C ASP A 13 26.78 -9.34 6.62
N MET A 14 26.92 -8.45 7.59
CA MET A 14 25.80 -7.96 8.42
C MET A 14 24.82 -7.12 7.60
N VAL A 15 25.29 -6.25 6.70
CA VAL A 15 24.47 -5.43 5.83
C VAL A 15 23.72 -6.31 4.81
N LEU A 16 24.39 -7.28 4.21
CA LEU A 16 23.78 -8.25 3.30
C LEU A 16 22.73 -9.13 4.01
N LYS A 17 23.02 -9.55 5.25
CA LYS A 17 22.09 -10.36 6.05
C LYS A 17 20.86 -9.58 6.51
N LYS A 18 20.99 -8.27 6.71
CA LYS A 18 19.89 -7.37 7.07
C LYS A 18 18.97 -7.04 5.89
N THR A 19 19.49 -7.07 4.64
CA THR A 19 18.74 -6.73 3.43
C THR A 19 18.07 -7.92 2.74
N SER A 20 18.34 -9.16 3.13
CA SER A 20 17.85 -10.37 2.45
C SER A 20 17.09 -11.32 3.38
N ASN A 21 16.05 -10.84 4.08
CA ASN A 21 15.13 -11.73 4.78
C ASN A 21 13.75 -11.72 4.10
N PRO A 22 13.51 -12.61 3.11
CA PRO A 22 12.25 -12.62 2.35
C PRO A 22 11.03 -12.90 3.24
N GLY A 23 11.20 -13.57 4.38
CA GLY A 23 10.13 -13.81 5.34
C GLY A 23 9.65 -12.52 6.04
N SER A 24 10.56 -11.62 6.39
CA SER A 24 10.21 -10.35 7.02
C SER A 24 9.58 -9.36 6.02
N GLU A 25 10.00 -9.39 4.77
CA GLU A 25 9.41 -8.58 3.71
C GLU A 25 7.98 -9.03 3.38
N LEU A 26 7.75 -10.35 3.30
CA LEU A 26 6.41 -10.90 3.11
C LEU A 26 5.50 -10.59 4.30
N ALA A 27 5.99 -10.74 5.54
CA ALA A 27 5.23 -10.39 6.73
C ALA A 27 4.87 -8.90 6.77
N GLY A 28 5.80 -8.01 6.42
CA GLY A 28 5.57 -6.58 6.30
C GLY A 28 4.54 -6.23 5.22
N PHE A 29 4.61 -6.89 4.08
CA PHE A 29 3.62 -6.76 3.00
C PHE A 29 2.21 -7.18 3.45
N LEU A 30 2.09 -8.37 4.05
CA LEU A 30 0.81 -8.88 4.55
C LEU A 30 0.22 -7.94 5.63
N PHE A 31 1.06 -7.45 6.53
CA PHE A 31 0.64 -6.49 7.54
C PHE A 31 0.08 -5.19 6.92
N ARG A 32 0.75 -4.64 5.90
CA ARG A 32 0.26 -3.46 5.16
C ARG A 32 -1.09 -3.72 4.52
N VAL A 33 -1.24 -4.84 3.82
CA VAL A 33 -2.50 -5.21 3.17
C VAL A 33 -3.63 -5.29 4.20
N VAL A 34 -3.41 -6.00 5.30
CA VAL A 34 -4.42 -6.15 6.36
C VAL A 34 -4.76 -4.80 6.99
N LEU A 35 -3.76 -3.97 7.27
CA LEU A 35 -3.95 -2.63 7.84
C LEU A 35 -4.76 -1.74 6.89
N THR A 36 -4.39 -1.70 5.61
CA THR A 36 -5.13 -0.94 4.58
C THR A 36 -6.59 -1.39 4.50
N LEU A 37 -6.84 -2.69 4.41
CA LEU A 37 -8.21 -3.23 4.36
C LEU A 37 -9.02 -2.88 5.61
N ALA A 38 -8.41 -2.93 6.79
CA ALA A 38 -9.07 -2.55 8.05
C ALA A 38 -9.45 -1.06 8.07
N ILE A 39 -8.55 -0.18 7.63
CA ILE A 39 -8.78 1.27 7.53
C ILE A 39 -9.89 1.56 6.52
N GLU A 40 -9.84 0.95 5.35
CA GLU A 40 -10.83 1.12 4.29
C GLU A 40 -12.23 0.73 4.77
N LEU A 41 -12.36 -0.40 5.47
CA LEU A 41 -13.64 -0.84 6.04
C LEU A 41 -14.10 0.08 7.17
N ALA A 42 -13.19 0.61 7.99
CA ALA A 42 -13.52 1.56 9.05
C ALA A 42 -14.07 2.87 8.45
N VAL A 43 -13.41 3.41 7.42
CA VAL A 43 -13.87 4.61 6.70
C VAL A 43 -15.19 4.34 5.97
N ALA A 44 -15.33 3.18 5.31
CA ALA A 44 -16.59 2.76 4.67
C ALA A 44 -17.75 2.76 5.66
N ARG A 45 -17.51 2.27 6.89
CA ARG A 45 -18.53 2.28 7.96
C ARG A 45 -18.91 3.70 8.37
N VAL A 46 -17.94 4.63 8.47
CA VAL A 46 -18.22 6.04 8.77
C VAL A 46 -19.07 6.68 7.68
N PHE A 47 -18.84 6.33 6.43
CA PHE A 47 -19.63 6.81 5.29
C PHE A 47 -20.96 6.06 5.10
N GLY A 48 -21.28 5.07 5.94
CA GLY A 48 -22.51 4.29 5.84
C GLY A 48 -22.53 3.28 4.69
N LEU A 49 -21.37 2.91 4.16
CA LEU A 49 -21.20 1.85 3.15
C LEU A 49 -21.11 0.49 3.88
N THR A 50 -22.24 0.04 4.43
CA THR A 50 -22.28 -1.11 5.34
C THR A 50 -22.95 -2.35 4.76
N ASP A 51 -23.50 -2.25 3.56
CA ASP A 51 -24.09 -3.40 2.88
C ASP A 51 -23.04 -4.47 2.55
N GLU A 52 -23.41 -5.74 2.62
CA GLU A 52 -22.48 -6.85 2.38
C GLU A 52 -21.91 -6.86 0.96
N GLY A 53 -22.70 -6.45 -0.04
CA GLY A 53 -22.22 -6.29 -1.41
C GLY A 53 -21.19 -5.18 -1.54
N GLN A 54 -21.42 -4.03 -0.88
CA GLN A 54 -20.50 -2.89 -0.84
C GLN A 54 -19.19 -3.26 -0.15
N LYS A 55 -19.23 -3.92 1.01
CA LYS A 55 -18.04 -4.39 1.74
C LYS A 55 -17.21 -5.37 0.91
N LYS A 56 -17.85 -6.34 0.27
CA LYS A 56 -17.16 -7.31 -0.61
C LYS A 56 -16.51 -6.63 -1.80
N LEU A 57 -17.17 -5.65 -2.41
CA LEU A 57 -16.60 -4.87 -3.50
C LEU A 57 -15.36 -4.10 -3.02
N ILE A 58 -15.47 -3.37 -1.91
CA ILE A 58 -14.38 -2.60 -1.30
C ILE A 58 -13.18 -3.52 -1.02
N LEU A 59 -13.39 -4.64 -0.34
CA LEU A 59 -12.32 -5.61 -0.05
C LEU A 59 -11.65 -6.14 -1.31
N ARG A 60 -12.42 -6.51 -2.34
CA ARG A 60 -11.86 -7.03 -3.59
C ARG A 60 -11.05 -5.99 -4.35
N VAL A 61 -11.59 -4.78 -4.47
CA VAL A 61 -10.93 -3.69 -5.21
C VAL A 61 -9.64 -3.31 -4.50
N ASN A 62 -9.68 -3.07 -3.19
CA ASN A 62 -8.48 -2.73 -2.42
C ASN A 62 -7.43 -3.84 -2.43
N LEU A 63 -7.85 -5.11 -2.31
CA LEU A 63 -6.90 -6.21 -2.40
C LEU A 63 -6.21 -6.26 -3.76
N LEU A 64 -6.95 -6.10 -4.84
CA LEU A 64 -6.40 -6.11 -6.20
C LEU A 64 -5.48 -4.92 -6.46
N THR A 65 -5.87 -3.72 -6.03
CA THR A 65 -5.05 -2.51 -6.20
C THR A 65 -3.78 -2.59 -5.34
N GLN A 66 -3.84 -3.06 -4.11
CA GLN A 66 -2.68 -3.24 -3.24
C GLN A 66 -1.70 -4.29 -3.76
N VAL A 67 -2.19 -5.43 -4.21
CA VAL A 67 -1.34 -6.47 -4.83
C VAL A 67 -0.72 -5.94 -6.12
N GLY A 68 -1.53 -5.32 -6.99
CA GLY A 68 -1.05 -4.72 -8.24
C GLY A 68 0.00 -3.63 -8.01
N LEU A 69 -0.24 -2.73 -7.05
CA LEU A 69 0.69 -1.67 -6.66
C LEU A 69 2.03 -2.25 -6.19
N ASN A 70 1.99 -3.22 -5.29
CA ASN A 70 3.21 -3.82 -4.74
C ASN A 70 4.00 -4.60 -5.78
N LEU A 71 3.34 -5.32 -6.68
CA LEU A 71 4.00 -6.00 -7.81
C LEU A 71 4.66 -4.99 -8.77
N LEU A 72 3.99 -3.88 -9.06
CA LEU A 72 4.51 -2.82 -9.90
C LEU A 72 5.73 -2.14 -9.26
N LEU A 73 5.66 -1.82 -7.97
CA LEU A 73 6.76 -1.22 -7.22
C LEU A 73 7.95 -2.18 -7.08
N TRP A 74 7.69 -3.46 -6.84
CA TRP A 74 8.72 -4.48 -6.77
C TRP A 74 9.47 -4.64 -8.09
N GLY A 75 8.78 -4.68 -9.21
CA GLY A 75 9.39 -4.74 -10.54
C GLY A 75 10.20 -3.48 -10.88
N TRP A 76 9.85 -2.33 -10.34
CA TRP A 76 10.51 -1.05 -10.61
C TRP A 76 11.67 -0.73 -9.66
N TYR A 77 11.72 -1.34 -8.49
CA TYR A 77 12.74 -1.09 -7.46
C TYR A 77 14.18 -1.39 -7.93
N PHE A 78 14.32 -2.28 -8.91
CA PHE A 78 15.64 -2.66 -9.44
C PHE A 78 16.33 -1.60 -10.31
N PHE A 79 15.63 -0.53 -10.69
CA PHE A 79 16.15 0.39 -11.72
C PHE A 79 16.61 1.75 -11.22
N ASP A 80 16.28 2.18 -9.99
CA ASP A 80 16.55 3.56 -9.54
C ASP A 80 16.77 3.71 -8.03
N GLY A 81 17.35 4.87 -7.65
CA GLY A 81 17.66 5.20 -6.26
C GLY A 81 16.43 5.55 -5.37
N PRO A 82 16.66 5.76 -4.07
CA PRO A 82 15.58 5.90 -3.07
C PRO A 82 14.64 7.09 -3.31
N LEU A 83 15.13 8.20 -3.85
CA LEU A 83 14.29 9.37 -4.15
C LEU A 83 13.31 9.08 -5.30
N ALA A 84 13.78 8.40 -6.34
CA ALA A 84 12.95 7.99 -7.47
C ALA A 84 11.90 6.96 -7.03
N ALA A 85 12.24 6.08 -6.09
CA ALA A 85 11.28 5.14 -5.49
C ALA A 85 10.15 5.85 -4.76
N MET A 86 10.45 6.91 -4.00
CA MET A 86 9.44 7.70 -3.28
C MET A 86 8.47 8.43 -4.23
N VAL A 87 9.00 9.06 -5.29
CA VAL A 87 8.17 9.73 -6.31
C VAL A 87 7.25 8.73 -7.01
N ARG A 88 7.75 7.55 -7.34
CA ARG A 88 6.97 6.48 -7.95
C ARG A 88 5.88 5.94 -7.04
N LEU A 89 6.16 5.80 -5.74
CA LEU A 89 5.15 5.41 -4.76
C LEU A 89 3.99 6.39 -4.76
N ILE A 90 4.26 7.69 -4.72
CA ILE A 90 3.24 8.74 -4.75
C ILE A 90 2.42 8.68 -6.05
N LEU A 91 3.09 8.54 -7.21
CA LEU A 91 2.40 8.43 -8.49
C LEU A 91 1.53 7.15 -8.56
N ALA A 92 2.02 6.04 -8.06
CA ALA A 92 1.29 4.79 -8.03
C ALA A 92 0.06 4.87 -7.11
N GLU A 93 0.15 5.52 -5.95
CA GLU A 93 -1.00 5.78 -5.06
C GLU A 93 -2.05 6.67 -5.71
N ILE A 94 -1.63 7.67 -6.49
CA ILE A 94 -2.56 8.51 -7.27
C ILE A 94 -3.29 7.64 -8.31
N VAL A 95 -2.60 6.74 -8.99
CA VAL A 95 -3.22 5.81 -9.96
C VAL A 95 -4.22 4.89 -9.26
N VAL A 96 -3.87 4.34 -8.10
CA VAL A 96 -4.78 3.52 -7.28
C VAL A 96 -6.04 4.31 -6.93
N LEU A 97 -5.90 5.53 -6.41
CA LEU A 97 -7.01 6.41 -6.06
C LEU A 97 -7.95 6.65 -7.26
N VAL A 98 -7.39 6.91 -8.44
CA VAL A 98 -8.18 7.13 -9.66
C VAL A 98 -8.90 5.85 -10.08
N VAL A 99 -8.22 4.71 -10.10
CA VAL A 99 -8.81 3.41 -10.48
C VAL A 99 -9.95 3.03 -9.53
N GLU A 100 -9.73 3.13 -8.23
CA GLU A 100 -10.74 2.85 -7.20
C GLU A 100 -11.94 3.79 -7.32
N SER A 101 -11.70 5.09 -7.50
CA SER A 101 -12.76 6.07 -7.72
C SER A 101 -13.64 5.71 -8.92
N ILE A 102 -13.03 5.32 -10.04
CA ILE A 102 -13.75 4.92 -11.24
C ILE A 102 -14.59 3.66 -10.99
N ILE A 103 -14.01 2.65 -10.34
CA ILE A 103 -14.72 1.39 -10.06
C ILE A 103 -15.88 1.65 -9.10
N TYR A 104 -15.66 2.37 -8.01
CA TYR A 104 -16.70 2.66 -7.03
C TYR A 104 -17.81 3.54 -7.62
N LEU A 105 -17.48 4.58 -8.39
CA LEU A 105 -18.46 5.40 -9.07
C LEU A 105 -19.31 4.61 -10.09
N ARG A 106 -18.75 3.58 -10.72
CA ARG A 106 -19.50 2.72 -11.65
C ARG A 106 -20.38 1.69 -10.93
N LYS A 107 -19.88 1.12 -9.83
CA LYS A 107 -20.54 -0.01 -9.15
C LYS A 107 -21.51 0.41 -8.04
N LEU A 108 -21.18 1.49 -7.29
CA LEU A 108 -21.97 1.97 -6.15
C LEU A 108 -22.92 3.12 -6.52
N ARG A 109 -22.82 3.67 -7.71
CA ARG A 109 -23.57 4.87 -8.14
C ARG A 109 -25.10 4.72 -8.08
N LEU A 110 -25.61 3.52 -8.23
CA LEU A 110 -27.05 3.26 -8.18
C LEU A 110 -27.62 3.29 -6.76
N GLU A 111 -26.76 3.04 -5.77
CA GLU A 111 -27.15 2.94 -4.35
C GLU A 111 -26.75 4.18 -3.55
N GLU A 112 -25.70 4.90 -3.99
CA GLU A 112 -25.09 5.99 -3.24
C GLU A 112 -24.84 7.25 -4.08
N SER A 113 -24.79 8.41 -3.42
CA SER A 113 -24.46 9.67 -4.09
C SER A 113 -22.99 9.72 -4.54
N ARG A 114 -22.74 10.41 -5.66
CA ARG A 114 -21.37 10.59 -6.19
C ARG A 114 -20.43 11.25 -5.19
N MET A 115 -20.93 12.29 -4.49
CA MET A 115 -20.15 13.02 -3.48
C MET A 115 -19.70 12.11 -2.33
N LYS A 116 -20.59 11.23 -1.88
CA LYS A 116 -20.31 10.25 -0.84
C LYS A 116 -19.24 9.26 -1.28
N ILE A 117 -19.34 8.72 -2.49
CA ILE A 117 -18.37 7.77 -3.06
C ILE A 117 -17.00 8.41 -3.20
N VAL A 118 -16.91 9.60 -3.80
CA VAL A 118 -15.66 10.32 -3.99
C VAL A 118 -15.04 10.71 -2.63
N GLY A 119 -15.84 11.23 -1.71
CA GLY A 119 -15.39 11.56 -0.35
C GLY A 119 -14.85 10.35 0.39
N TYR A 120 -15.55 9.22 0.31
CA TYR A 120 -15.07 7.93 0.85
C TYR A 120 -13.73 7.54 0.25
N THR A 121 -13.61 7.49 -1.08
CA THR A 121 -12.40 7.00 -1.75
C THR A 121 -11.19 7.87 -1.41
N ILE A 122 -11.34 9.19 -1.43
CA ILE A 122 -10.24 10.10 -1.06
C ILE A 122 -9.83 9.91 0.40
N LEU A 123 -10.80 9.90 1.32
CA LEU A 123 -10.49 9.80 2.76
C LEU A 123 -9.90 8.45 3.13
N ALA A 124 -10.41 7.37 2.57
CA ALA A 124 -9.94 6.02 2.83
C ALA A 124 -8.49 5.83 2.34
N ASN A 125 -8.20 6.23 1.11
CA ASN A 125 -6.85 6.17 0.56
C ASN A 125 -5.87 7.07 1.34
N LEU A 126 -6.26 8.31 1.65
CA LEU A 126 -5.41 9.23 2.41
C LEU A 126 -5.13 8.69 3.82
N ALA A 127 -6.12 8.13 4.49
CA ALA A 127 -5.97 7.52 5.81
C ALA A 127 -5.04 6.30 5.76
N SER A 128 -5.19 5.42 4.77
CA SER A 128 -4.35 4.23 4.64
C SER A 128 -2.89 4.57 4.36
N VAL A 129 -2.63 5.54 3.47
CA VAL A 129 -1.28 6.02 3.18
C VAL A 129 -0.65 6.66 4.42
N THR A 130 -1.37 7.57 5.09
CA THR A 130 -0.86 8.28 6.28
C THR A 130 -0.53 7.32 7.41
N LEU A 131 -1.44 6.39 7.72
CA LEU A 131 -1.20 5.39 8.75
C LEU A 131 -0.12 4.38 8.34
N GLY A 132 -0.05 4.02 7.06
CA GLY A 132 1.04 3.24 6.52
C GLY A 132 2.41 3.88 6.79
N PHE A 133 2.55 5.17 6.55
CA PHE A 133 3.78 5.92 6.89
C PHE A 133 4.08 5.96 8.38
N LEU A 134 3.08 6.12 9.23
CA LEU A 134 3.26 6.21 10.68
C LEU A 134 3.66 4.88 11.33
N PHE A 135 3.14 3.77 10.83
CA PHE A 135 3.38 2.45 11.45
C PHE A 135 4.53 1.64 10.81
N LEU A 136 5.06 2.09 9.67
CA LEU A 136 6.03 1.32 8.89
C LEU A 136 7.40 2.01 8.76
N ASN A 137 7.56 3.20 9.33
CA ASN A 137 8.82 3.87 9.59
C ASN A 137 9.16 3.75 11.06
#